data_54a833d29a2383fbe48a959ec9c7292c
#
_entry.id   54a833d29a2383fbe48a959ec9c7292c
#
_cell.length_a   1.000
_cell.length_b   1.000
_cell.length_c   1.000
_cell.angle_alpha   90.00
_cell.angle_beta   90.00
_cell.angle_gamma   90.00
#
_symmetry.space_group_name_H-M   'P 1'
#
loop_
_entity.id
_entity.type
_entity.pdbx_description
1 polymer ?
#
loop_
_entity_poly.entity_id
_entity_poly.type
_entity_poly.pdbx_seq_one_letter_code
_entity_poly.pdbx_strand_id
1 'polypeptide(L)'
;MLFDTIKRKQYLVCDNLLSSTEQNTIKNTLFDVYFPWFLIEHRDNKDNFTSTNLKSKNKNVKEYVKLVHSFYKLGGTNASPHKNVVNLILQKILHKFNLTQINLIRAKANLQTSSSNIKKNNHSTPHTDTNDEHLVIIYYVNNSDGDTVIFNNKKVFKKISPKMGRILIFDGSLKHAAGYPIKSQIRSVININIK
;
A
#
# COMPACT_ATOMS: atom_id res chain seq x y z
N MET A 1 15.46 7.89 15.20
CA MET A 1 14.02 8.10 14.92
C MET A 1 13.52 7.17 13.82
N LEU A 2 12.24 7.24 13.38
CA LEU A 2 11.69 6.28 12.40
C LEU A 2 12.49 6.26 11.10
N PHE A 3 12.74 7.44 10.50
CA PHE A 3 13.49 7.56 9.25
C PHE A 3 14.89 6.94 9.35
N ASP A 4 15.64 7.21 10.40
CA ASP A 4 16.99 6.64 10.60
C ASP A 4 16.92 5.12 10.78
N THR A 5 15.87 4.65 11.48
CA THR A 5 15.63 3.22 11.65
C THR A 5 15.38 2.55 10.28
N ILE A 6 14.58 3.17 9.42
CA ILE A 6 14.30 2.64 8.09
C ILE A 6 15.52 2.76 7.17
N LYS A 7 16.26 3.88 7.19
CA LYS A 7 17.53 4.01 6.43
C LYS A 7 18.50 2.87 6.76
N ARG A 8 18.59 2.47 8.03
CA ARG A 8 19.47 1.37 8.49
C ARG A 8 18.92 -0.02 8.20
N LYS A 9 17.61 -0.24 8.46
CA LYS A 9 16.97 -1.57 8.37
C LYS A 9 16.30 -1.84 7.02
N GLN A 10 16.10 -0.82 6.18
CA GLN A 10 15.36 -0.79 4.92
C GLN A 10 13.85 -1.02 5.05
N TYR A 11 13.39 -1.79 6.01
CA TYR A 11 11.97 -1.98 6.31
C TYR A 11 11.74 -2.33 7.78
N LEU A 12 10.48 -2.16 8.21
CA LEU A 12 9.98 -2.52 9.55
C LEU A 12 8.56 -3.09 9.41
N VAL A 13 8.26 -4.11 10.19
CA VAL A 13 6.91 -4.68 10.31
C VAL A 13 6.44 -4.50 11.73
N CYS A 14 5.25 -3.93 11.91
CA CYS A 14 4.61 -3.76 13.19
C CYS A 14 3.25 -4.47 13.18
N ASP A 15 3.06 -5.41 14.10
CA ASP A 15 1.76 -6.01 14.39
C ASP A 15 1.17 -5.36 15.65
N ASN A 16 -0.16 -5.35 15.75
CA ASN A 16 -0.90 -4.95 16.95
C ASN A 16 -0.70 -3.49 17.39
N LEU A 17 -0.40 -2.58 16.45
CA LEU A 17 -0.34 -1.15 16.75
C LEU A 17 -1.75 -0.56 17.01
N LEU A 18 -2.74 -1.07 16.30
CA LEU A 18 -4.16 -0.74 16.46
C LEU A 18 -4.85 -1.84 17.30
N SER A 19 -5.78 -1.45 18.16
CA SER A 19 -6.67 -2.38 18.84
C SER A 19 -7.59 -3.12 17.85
N SER A 20 -8.15 -4.26 18.27
CA SER A 20 -9.10 -5.01 17.44
C SER A 20 -10.31 -4.17 17.02
N THR A 21 -10.80 -3.30 17.90
CA THR A 21 -11.90 -2.38 17.59
C THR A 21 -11.51 -1.41 16.48
N GLU A 22 -10.34 -0.78 16.58
CA GLU A 22 -9.84 0.16 15.57
C GLU A 22 -9.59 -0.53 14.22
N GLN A 23 -9.04 -1.75 14.24
CA GLN A 23 -8.86 -2.57 13.03
C GLN A 23 -10.21 -2.87 12.36
N ASN A 24 -11.23 -3.26 13.15
CA ASN A 24 -12.57 -3.53 12.65
C ASN A 24 -13.24 -2.25 12.12
N THR A 25 -13.07 -1.11 12.77
CA THR A 25 -13.56 0.19 12.27
C THR A 25 -13.02 0.48 10.87
N ILE A 26 -11.70 0.35 10.68
CA ILE A 26 -11.08 0.56 9.36
C ILE A 26 -11.63 -0.43 8.34
N LYS A 27 -11.67 -1.72 8.68
CA LYS A 27 -12.17 -2.77 7.79
C LYS A 27 -13.62 -2.52 7.40
N ASN A 28 -14.49 -2.26 8.37
CA ASN A 28 -15.91 -2.04 8.12
C ASN A 28 -16.15 -0.78 7.28
N THR A 29 -15.37 0.30 7.49
CA THR A 29 -15.43 1.48 6.63
C THR A 29 -15.10 1.15 5.17
N LEU A 30 -14.02 0.40 4.91
CA LEU A 30 -13.61 0.11 3.54
C LEU A 30 -14.49 -0.95 2.85
N PHE A 31 -15.15 -1.82 3.61
CA PHE A 31 -16.01 -2.89 3.08
C PHE A 31 -17.49 -2.56 3.20
N ASP A 32 -17.82 -1.32 3.60
CA ASP A 32 -19.18 -0.82 3.54
C ASP A 32 -19.67 -0.77 2.09
N VAL A 33 -20.93 -1.10 1.86
CA VAL A 33 -21.53 -1.13 0.52
C VAL A 33 -21.58 0.25 -0.16
N TYR A 34 -21.53 1.32 0.61
CA TYR A 34 -21.50 2.70 0.13
C TYR A 34 -20.09 3.30 0.05
N PHE A 35 -19.05 2.53 0.41
CA PHE A 35 -17.69 3.05 0.30
C PHE A 35 -17.30 3.22 -1.17
N PRO A 36 -16.85 4.42 -1.60
CA PRO A 36 -16.64 4.72 -3.01
C PRO A 36 -15.33 4.13 -3.53
N TRP A 37 -15.40 2.93 -4.07
CA TRP A 37 -14.32 2.32 -4.82
C TRP A 37 -14.37 2.74 -6.29
N PHE A 38 -13.24 3.13 -6.85
CA PHE A 38 -13.10 3.52 -8.24
C PHE A 38 -12.24 2.51 -9.00
N LEU A 39 -12.74 2.07 -10.16
CA LEU A 39 -11.98 1.23 -11.07
C LEU A 39 -10.83 2.05 -11.68
N ILE A 40 -9.61 1.55 -11.59
CA ILE A 40 -8.50 2.04 -12.40
C ILE A 40 -8.36 1.12 -13.61
N GLU A 41 -8.73 1.63 -14.77
CA GLU A 41 -8.29 1.06 -16.03
C GLU A 41 -6.82 1.41 -16.23
N HIS A 42 -6.03 0.44 -16.68
CA HIS A 42 -4.67 0.72 -17.14
C HIS A 42 -4.73 1.62 -18.37
N ARG A 43 -4.77 2.92 -18.16
CA ARG A 43 -4.40 3.89 -19.18
C ARG A 43 -2.88 3.93 -19.22
N ASP A 44 -2.31 3.65 -20.39
CA ASP A 44 -0.91 3.97 -20.68
C ASP A 44 -0.62 5.37 -20.15
N ASN A 45 0.29 5.47 -19.20
CA ASN A 45 0.59 6.65 -18.40
C ASN A 45 0.78 7.91 -19.24
N LYS A 46 -0.27 8.69 -19.44
CA LYS A 46 -0.15 10.11 -19.83
C LYS A 46 -0.36 11.07 -18.66
N ASP A 47 -0.78 10.57 -17.51
CA ASP A 47 -0.82 11.37 -16.30
C ASP A 47 0.54 11.32 -15.62
N ASN A 48 1.16 12.46 -15.39
CA ASN A 48 2.48 12.78 -14.86
C ASN A 48 2.85 12.12 -13.50
N PHE A 49 2.48 10.87 -13.30
CA PHE A 49 2.97 9.99 -12.26
C PHE A 49 4.11 9.17 -12.86
N THR A 50 5.32 9.64 -12.69
CA THR A 50 6.54 8.92 -13.05
C THR A 50 6.66 7.64 -12.23
N SER A 51 5.83 6.63 -12.55
CA SER A 51 6.24 5.26 -12.29
C SER A 51 7.41 5.02 -13.25
N THR A 52 8.61 4.86 -12.74
CA THR A 52 9.74 4.40 -13.55
C THR A 52 9.40 2.99 -14.04
N ASN A 53 8.70 2.93 -15.16
CA ASN A 53 8.31 1.70 -15.82
C ASN A 53 9.55 0.95 -16.28
N LEU A 54 9.93 -0.08 -15.55
CA LEU A 54 10.58 -1.20 -16.20
C LEU A 54 9.51 -1.79 -17.11
N LYS A 55 9.55 -1.45 -18.41
CA LYS A 55 8.75 -2.11 -19.43
C LYS A 55 8.96 -3.60 -19.25
N SER A 56 7.95 -4.29 -18.70
CA SER A 56 7.93 -5.74 -18.73
C SER A 56 7.96 -6.12 -20.19
N LYS A 57 9.03 -6.80 -20.63
CA LYS A 57 9.11 -7.39 -21.98
C LYS A 57 8.09 -8.52 -22.18
N ASN A 58 7.33 -8.86 -21.15
CA ASN A 58 6.25 -9.84 -21.20
C ASN A 58 4.93 -9.13 -21.53
N LYS A 59 4.60 -9.07 -22.81
CA LYS A 59 3.33 -8.56 -23.39
C LYS A 59 2.07 -9.31 -22.90
N ASN A 60 2.19 -10.31 -22.04
CA ASN A 60 1.11 -11.20 -21.59
C ASN A 60 0.68 -11.06 -20.14
N VAL A 61 1.20 -10.09 -19.37
CA VAL A 61 0.69 -9.81 -18.02
C VAL A 61 -0.48 -8.85 -18.17
N LYS A 62 -1.69 -9.38 -18.33
CA LYS A 62 -2.92 -8.62 -18.09
C LYS A 62 -2.89 -8.23 -16.63
N GLU A 63 -2.66 -6.96 -16.32
CA GLU A 63 -2.84 -6.49 -14.97
C GLU A 63 -4.32 -6.60 -14.61
N TYR A 64 -4.58 -7.27 -13.50
CA TYR A 64 -5.94 -7.55 -13.04
C TYR A 64 -6.61 -6.29 -12.53
N VAL A 65 -7.93 -6.30 -12.56
CA VAL A 65 -8.79 -5.21 -12.07
C VAL A 65 -8.36 -4.78 -10.67
N LYS A 66 -8.08 -3.51 -10.55
CA LYS A 66 -7.71 -2.86 -9.29
C LYS A 66 -8.69 -1.75 -8.98
N LEU A 67 -9.30 -1.83 -7.81
CA LEU A 67 -10.12 -0.75 -7.27
C LEU A 67 -9.29 0.12 -6.33
N VAL A 68 -9.52 1.42 -6.37
CA VAL A 68 -8.84 2.38 -5.51
C VAL A 68 -9.79 3.39 -4.91
N HIS A 69 -9.40 3.93 -3.75
CA HIS A 69 -9.99 5.12 -3.16
C HIS A 69 -8.88 6.05 -2.69
N SER A 70 -8.93 7.31 -3.11
CA SER A 70 -7.93 8.31 -2.70
C SER A 70 -8.41 9.05 -1.46
N PHE A 71 -7.75 8.85 -0.32
CA PHE A 71 -8.03 9.62 0.91
C PHE A 71 -7.41 11.01 0.86
N TYR A 72 -6.17 11.09 0.40
CA TYR A 72 -5.42 12.33 0.21
C TYR A 72 -4.69 12.26 -1.13
N LYS A 73 -4.87 13.28 -1.96
CA LYS A 73 -4.14 13.44 -3.21
C LYS A 73 -2.71 13.91 -2.95
N LEU A 74 -1.90 13.98 -3.98
CA LEU A 74 -0.53 14.47 -3.90
C LEU A 74 -0.50 15.87 -3.27
N GLY A 75 0.42 16.07 -2.30
CA GLY A 75 0.49 17.30 -1.51
C GLY A 75 -0.49 17.38 -0.33
N GLY A 76 -1.18 16.28 0.01
CA GLY A 76 -2.07 16.22 1.18
C GLY A 76 -3.40 16.98 1.04
N THR A 77 -3.68 17.53 -0.16
CA THR A 77 -4.88 18.31 -0.45
C THR A 77 -6.08 17.43 -0.84
N ASN A 78 -7.29 18.02 -0.87
CA ASN A 78 -8.53 17.36 -1.29
C ASN A 78 -8.79 16.02 -0.57
N ALA A 79 -8.90 16.09 0.75
CA ALA A 79 -9.13 14.91 1.58
C ALA A 79 -10.55 14.34 1.39
N SER A 80 -10.64 13.02 1.29
CA SER A 80 -11.89 12.28 1.29
C SER A 80 -12.65 12.44 2.63
N PRO A 81 -14.00 12.36 2.63
CA PRO A 81 -14.78 12.24 3.86
C PRO A 81 -14.33 11.07 4.75
N HIS A 82 -13.80 10.01 4.17
CA HIS A 82 -13.32 8.82 4.87
C HIS A 82 -11.87 8.92 5.38
N LYS A 83 -11.23 10.09 5.33
CA LYS A 83 -9.82 10.32 5.73
C LYS A 83 -9.50 9.89 7.17
N ASN A 84 -10.50 9.82 8.04
CA ASN A 84 -10.30 9.48 9.46
C ASN A 84 -9.64 8.12 9.65
N VAL A 85 -9.83 7.15 8.74
CA VAL A 85 -9.14 5.84 8.82
C VAL A 85 -7.62 5.99 8.64
N VAL A 86 -7.19 6.93 7.79
CA VAL A 86 -5.76 7.24 7.59
C VAL A 86 -5.21 7.98 8.82
N ASN A 87 -5.95 8.97 9.31
CA ASN A 87 -5.55 9.75 10.48
C ASN A 87 -5.34 8.85 11.71
N LEU A 88 -6.23 7.87 11.91
CA LEU A 88 -6.10 6.89 13.00
C LEU A 88 -4.78 6.10 12.89
N ILE A 89 -4.43 5.60 11.71
CA ILE A 89 -3.17 4.88 11.48
C ILE A 89 -1.97 5.78 11.76
N LEU A 90 -1.99 7.02 11.24
CA LEU A 90 -0.90 7.97 11.42
C LEU A 90 -0.71 8.37 12.89
N GLN A 91 -1.79 8.58 13.65
CA GLN A 91 -1.72 8.84 15.09
C GLN A 91 -1.01 7.71 15.86
N LYS A 92 -1.31 6.44 15.53
CA LYS A 92 -0.63 5.29 16.15
C LYS A 92 0.86 5.25 15.81
N ILE A 93 1.23 5.62 14.59
CA ILE A 93 2.62 5.69 14.15
C ILE A 93 3.34 6.84 14.87
N LEU A 94 2.73 8.04 14.93
CA LEU A 94 3.26 9.18 15.69
C LEU A 94 3.58 8.78 17.13
N HIS A 95 2.61 8.19 17.81
CA HIS A 95 2.77 7.76 19.20
C HIS A 95 3.85 6.68 19.35
N LYS A 96 3.82 5.62 18.52
CA LYS A 96 4.77 4.49 18.59
C LYS A 96 6.22 4.91 18.41
N PHE A 97 6.48 5.87 17.53
CA PHE A 97 7.84 6.31 17.19
C PHE A 97 8.23 7.65 17.81
N ASN A 98 7.40 8.16 18.72
CA ASN A 98 7.58 9.44 19.39
C ASN A 98 7.90 10.58 18.39
N LEU A 99 7.05 10.68 17.34
CA LEU A 99 7.14 11.72 16.33
C LEU A 99 6.18 12.86 16.68
N THR A 100 6.62 14.09 16.50
CA THR A 100 5.79 15.30 16.74
C THR A 100 4.87 15.59 15.57
N GLN A 101 5.30 15.24 14.35
CA GLN A 101 4.54 15.47 13.12
C GLN A 101 4.92 14.47 12.01
N ILE A 102 4.04 14.33 11.05
CA ILE A 102 4.25 13.59 9.80
C ILE A 102 3.84 14.48 8.64
N ASN A 103 4.72 14.66 7.67
CA ASN A 103 4.37 15.31 6.42
C ASN A 103 3.77 14.26 5.46
N LEU A 104 2.44 14.30 5.31
CA LEU A 104 1.70 13.38 4.45
C LEU A 104 1.80 13.81 3.00
N ILE A 105 2.34 12.95 2.14
CA ILE A 105 2.44 13.18 0.70
C ILE A 105 1.15 12.72 0.02
N ARG A 106 0.70 11.51 0.31
CA ARG A 106 -0.47 10.88 -0.31
C ARG A 106 -0.97 9.70 0.52
N ALA A 107 -2.28 9.43 0.46
CA ALA A 107 -2.84 8.19 1.00
C ALA A 107 -3.96 7.66 0.11
N LYS A 108 -3.93 6.35 -0.18
CA LYS A 108 -4.97 5.66 -0.96
C LYS A 108 -5.21 4.24 -0.46
N ALA A 109 -6.45 3.79 -0.52
CA ALA A 109 -6.78 2.37 -0.43
C ALA A 109 -6.63 1.71 -1.81
N ASN A 110 -6.20 0.45 -1.80
CA ASN A 110 -6.14 -0.40 -2.98
C ASN A 110 -6.83 -1.72 -2.65
N LEU A 111 -7.71 -2.19 -3.53
CA LEU A 111 -8.36 -3.48 -3.44
C LEU A 111 -8.08 -4.28 -4.71
N GLN A 112 -7.64 -5.51 -4.54
CA GLN A 112 -7.40 -6.47 -5.60
C GLN A 112 -8.26 -7.72 -5.34
N THR A 113 -8.88 -8.25 -6.38
CA THR A 113 -9.63 -9.51 -6.32
C THR A 113 -8.78 -10.69 -6.74
N SER A 114 -9.15 -11.88 -6.29
CA SER A 114 -8.59 -13.13 -6.83
C SER A 114 -9.05 -13.35 -8.27
N SER A 115 -8.28 -14.13 -9.02
CA SER A 115 -8.66 -14.60 -10.35
C SER A 115 -8.10 -16.01 -10.57
N SER A 116 -8.88 -16.87 -11.18
CA SER A 116 -8.49 -18.26 -11.51
C SER A 116 -7.28 -18.36 -12.44
N ASN A 117 -6.99 -17.30 -13.18
CA ASN A 117 -5.86 -17.25 -14.11
C ASN A 117 -4.56 -16.76 -13.47
N ILE A 118 -4.56 -16.47 -12.17
CA ILE A 118 -3.36 -16.00 -11.47
C ILE A 118 -2.48 -17.19 -11.10
N LYS A 119 -1.23 -17.17 -11.57
CA LYS A 119 -0.21 -18.14 -11.15
C LYS A 119 0.36 -17.74 -9.79
N LYS A 120 0.72 -18.74 -8.97
CA LYS A 120 1.42 -18.54 -7.70
C LYS A 120 2.67 -17.66 -7.91
N ASN A 121 2.87 -16.69 -7.05
CA ASN A 121 3.96 -15.69 -7.09
C ASN A 121 3.81 -14.57 -8.15
N ASN A 122 2.68 -14.46 -8.84
CA ASN A 122 2.44 -13.30 -9.68
C ASN A 122 2.22 -12.05 -8.80
N HIS A 123 2.74 -10.95 -9.26
CA HIS A 123 2.61 -9.64 -8.63
C HIS A 123 2.48 -8.55 -9.70
N SER A 124 1.97 -7.40 -9.31
CA SER A 124 1.93 -6.22 -10.17
C SER A 124 3.34 -5.80 -10.60
N THR A 125 3.43 -4.93 -11.60
CA THR A 125 4.73 -4.37 -12.04
C THR A 125 5.44 -3.69 -10.86
N PRO A 126 6.71 -4.05 -10.56
CA PRO A 126 7.50 -3.40 -9.53
C PRO A 126 7.72 -1.91 -9.83
N HIS A 127 7.38 -1.05 -8.87
CA HIS A 127 7.45 0.41 -9.02
C HIS A 127 7.88 1.07 -7.70
N THR A 128 8.23 2.35 -7.77
CA THR A 128 8.30 3.28 -6.65
C THR A 128 7.09 4.21 -6.71
N ASP A 129 6.62 4.70 -5.57
CA ASP A 129 5.42 5.55 -5.53
C ASP A 129 5.68 6.99 -5.99
N THR A 130 6.88 7.50 -5.73
CA THR A 130 7.38 8.81 -6.18
C THR A 130 8.90 8.75 -6.32
N ASN A 131 9.50 9.75 -6.99
CA ASN A 131 10.95 9.86 -7.13
C ASN A 131 11.61 10.60 -5.94
N ASP A 132 10.82 11.34 -5.15
CA ASP A 132 11.32 12.06 -3.98
C ASP A 132 11.65 11.10 -2.84
N GLU A 133 12.53 11.53 -1.92
CA GLU A 133 12.79 10.81 -0.67
C GLU A 133 11.51 10.74 0.17
N HIS A 134 11.08 9.52 0.50
CA HIS A 134 9.87 9.27 1.28
C HIS A 134 9.90 7.89 1.95
N LEU A 135 9.01 7.70 2.92
CA LEU A 135 8.67 6.37 3.44
C LEU A 135 7.33 5.92 2.90
N VAL A 136 7.24 4.63 2.61
CA VAL A 136 5.98 3.96 2.27
C VAL A 136 5.48 3.21 3.49
N ILE A 137 4.22 3.45 3.84
CA ILE A 137 3.50 2.74 4.90
C ILE A 137 2.38 1.95 4.23
N ILE A 138 2.35 0.63 4.43
CA ILE A 138 1.27 -0.25 4.01
C ILE A 138 0.55 -0.76 5.25
N TYR A 139 -0.71 -0.37 5.43
CA TYR A 139 -1.61 -0.95 6.41
C TYR A 139 -2.45 -2.04 5.73
N TYR A 140 -2.45 -3.25 6.27
CA TYR A 140 -3.22 -4.38 5.74
C TYR A 140 -4.60 -4.42 6.39
N VAL A 141 -5.65 -4.24 5.57
CA VAL A 141 -7.05 -4.16 6.01
C VAL A 141 -7.62 -5.53 6.32
N ASN A 142 -7.14 -6.55 5.64
CA ASN A 142 -7.59 -7.94 5.82
C ASN A 142 -6.43 -8.93 5.70
N ASN A 143 -6.67 -10.16 6.16
CA ASN A 143 -5.78 -11.28 5.87
C ASN A 143 -5.89 -11.65 4.39
N SER A 144 -4.76 -11.94 3.76
CA SER A 144 -4.72 -12.37 2.37
C SER A 144 -3.42 -13.13 2.09
N ASP A 145 -3.39 -13.89 1.01
CA ASP A 145 -2.21 -14.60 0.53
C ASP A 145 -1.47 -13.87 -0.61
N GLY A 146 -1.90 -12.65 -0.92
CA GLY A 146 -1.22 -11.77 -1.88
C GLY A 146 -0.15 -10.92 -1.20
N ASP A 147 1.10 -11.40 -1.12
CA ASP A 147 2.20 -10.74 -0.42
C ASP A 147 2.52 -9.35 -0.99
N THR A 148 3.00 -8.43 -0.14
CA THR A 148 3.77 -7.29 -0.62
C THR A 148 5.19 -7.74 -0.88
N VAL A 149 5.68 -7.54 -2.11
CA VAL A 149 7.02 -7.93 -2.54
C VAL A 149 7.88 -6.68 -2.63
N ILE A 150 8.98 -6.64 -1.89
CA ILE A 150 9.99 -5.58 -1.94
C ILE A 150 11.20 -6.10 -2.72
N PHE A 151 11.75 -5.24 -3.58
CA PHE A 151 12.89 -5.56 -4.44
C PHE A 151 14.10 -4.70 -4.07
N ASN A 152 15.28 -5.32 -4.11
CA ASN A 152 16.55 -4.61 -4.07
C ASN A 152 17.40 -5.09 -5.25
N ASN A 153 17.97 -4.17 -6.03
CA ASN A 153 18.78 -4.48 -7.21
C ASN A 153 18.11 -5.49 -8.17
N LYS A 154 16.81 -5.30 -8.46
CA LYS A 154 15.96 -6.16 -9.32
C LYS A 154 15.70 -7.58 -8.80
N LYS A 155 16.20 -7.92 -7.61
CA LYS A 155 15.93 -9.21 -6.95
C LYS A 155 14.89 -9.04 -5.86
N VAL A 156 14.09 -10.10 -5.63
CA VAL A 156 13.18 -10.12 -4.47
C VAL A 156 14.00 -10.06 -3.20
N PHE A 157 13.83 -8.98 -2.45
CA PHE A 157 14.49 -8.76 -1.17
C PHE A 157 13.66 -9.31 -0.02
N LYS A 158 12.35 -9.00 -0.03
CA LYS A 158 11.45 -9.46 1.03
C LYS A 158 10.03 -9.65 0.50
N LYS A 159 9.32 -10.64 1.07
CA LYS A 159 7.88 -10.83 0.91
C LYS A 159 7.23 -10.67 2.28
N ILE A 160 6.17 -9.88 2.36
CA ILE A 160 5.42 -9.63 3.58
C ILE A 160 3.97 -10.03 3.36
N SER A 161 3.52 -11.04 4.12
CA SER A 161 2.15 -11.54 4.02
C SER A 161 1.17 -10.60 4.70
N PRO A 162 0.05 -10.28 4.04
CA PRO A 162 -1.03 -9.50 4.62
C PRO A 162 -1.63 -10.20 5.85
N LYS A 163 -1.62 -9.46 6.96
CA LYS A 163 -2.31 -9.79 8.20
C LYS A 163 -3.10 -8.57 8.62
N MET A 164 -4.38 -8.73 8.91
CA MET A 164 -5.22 -7.63 9.37
C MET A 164 -4.56 -6.87 10.52
N GLY A 165 -4.51 -5.54 10.42
CA GLY A 165 -3.88 -4.66 11.41
C GLY A 165 -2.34 -4.57 11.35
N ARG A 166 -1.68 -5.37 10.51
CA ARG A 166 -0.23 -5.27 10.27
C ARG A 166 0.09 -3.98 9.54
N ILE A 167 1.19 -3.34 9.96
CA ILE A 167 1.78 -2.19 9.29
C ILE A 167 3.18 -2.58 8.81
N LEU A 168 3.43 -2.35 7.54
CA LEU A 168 4.75 -2.42 6.92
C LEU A 168 5.21 -1.01 6.60
N ILE A 169 6.40 -0.63 7.05
CA ILE A 169 7.06 0.64 6.74
C ILE A 169 8.37 0.34 6.04
N PHE A 170 8.65 1.00 4.91
CA PHE A 170 9.90 0.78 4.19
C PHE A 170 10.35 2.03 3.43
N ASP A 171 11.63 2.02 3.05
CA ASP A 171 12.24 3.08 2.25
C ASP A 171 11.57 3.16 0.87
N GLY A 172 11.02 4.32 0.54
CA GLY A 172 10.31 4.56 -0.72
C GLY A 172 11.17 4.45 -1.98
N SER A 173 12.50 4.46 -1.83
CA SER A 173 13.44 4.20 -2.94
C SER A 173 13.42 2.73 -3.40
N LEU A 174 12.97 1.81 -2.54
CA LEU A 174 12.85 0.40 -2.86
C LEU A 174 11.65 0.15 -3.76
N LYS A 175 11.88 -0.51 -4.90
CA LYS A 175 10.78 -0.98 -5.73
C LYS A 175 9.95 -2.00 -4.98
N HIS A 176 8.64 -1.90 -5.14
CA HIS A 176 7.70 -2.83 -4.53
C HIS A 176 6.57 -3.18 -5.48
N ALA A 177 5.93 -4.31 -5.21
CA ALA A 177 4.79 -4.80 -5.98
C ALA A 177 3.76 -5.46 -5.06
N ALA A 178 2.50 -5.39 -5.45
CA ALA A 178 1.43 -6.12 -4.80
C ALA A 178 1.29 -7.51 -5.42
N GLY A 179 1.43 -8.56 -4.62
CA GLY A 179 1.05 -9.92 -5.00
C GLY A 179 -0.46 -10.01 -5.13
N TYR A 180 -0.90 -10.83 -6.06
CA TYR A 180 -2.33 -11.10 -6.26
C TYR A 180 -2.79 -12.19 -5.30
N PRO A 181 -3.97 -12.05 -4.68
CA PRO A 181 -4.56 -13.12 -3.88
C PRO A 181 -4.96 -14.31 -4.78
N ILE A 182 -4.73 -15.53 -4.30
CA ILE A 182 -5.07 -16.77 -5.01
C ILE A 182 -6.15 -17.53 -4.24
N LYS A 183 -5.95 -17.75 -2.95
CA LYS A 183 -6.89 -18.44 -2.06
C LYS A 183 -7.86 -17.46 -1.40
N SER A 184 -7.39 -16.25 -1.09
CA SER A 184 -8.22 -15.19 -0.53
C SER A 184 -9.01 -14.52 -1.64
N GLN A 185 -10.28 -14.23 -1.41
CA GLN A 185 -11.13 -13.54 -2.39
C GLN A 185 -10.60 -12.15 -2.73
N ILE A 186 -10.11 -11.43 -1.72
CA ILE A 186 -9.63 -10.05 -1.87
C ILE A 186 -8.34 -9.82 -1.08
N ARG A 187 -7.60 -8.81 -1.54
CA ARG A 187 -6.50 -8.17 -0.83
C ARG A 187 -6.76 -6.67 -0.78
N SER A 188 -6.92 -6.12 0.42
CA SER A 188 -7.11 -4.68 0.61
C SER A 188 -6.03 -4.10 1.51
N VAL A 189 -5.46 -2.97 1.09
CA VAL A 189 -4.43 -2.24 1.84
C VAL A 189 -4.69 -0.74 1.76
N ILE A 190 -4.21 0.00 2.76
CA ILE A 190 -4.04 1.44 2.69
C ILE A 190 -2.55 1.73 2.50
N ASN A 191 -2.20 2.38 1.40
CA ASN A 191 -0.85 2.83 1.06
C ASN A 191 -0.75 4.32 1.39
N ILE A 192 0.18 4.68 2.28
CA ILE A 192 0.41 6.04 2.76
C ILE A 192 1.87 6.38 2.49
N ASN A 193 2.12 7.51 1.85
CA ASN A 193 3.46 8.05 1.60
C ASN A 193 3.68 9.26 2.50
N ILE A 194 4.80 9.28 3.22
CA ILE A 194 5.17 10.35 4.16
C ILE A 194 6.60 10.81 3.95
N LYS A 195 6.86 12.06 4.41
CA LYS A 195 8.20 12.67 4.37
C LYS A 195 8.52 13.33 5.72
#